data_5a846496ed2d46d21ff326e44c9b68db
#
_entry.id   5a846496ed2d46d21ff326e44c9b68db
#
_cell.length_a   1.000
_cell.length_b   1.000
_cell.length_c   1.000
_cell.angle_alpha   90.00
_cell.angle_beta   90.00
_cell.angle_gamma   90.00
#
_symmetry.space_group_name_H-M   'P 1'
#
loop_
_entity.id
_entity.type
_entity.pdbx_description
1 polymer ?
#
loop_
_entity_poly.entity_id
_entity_poly.type
_entity_poly.pdbx_seq_one_letter_code
_entity_poly.pdbx_strand_id
1 'polypeptide(L)'
;MSAFLDALARVPPLLAAHVLLSAAALLLALVIATPLAIWSARRPAVARVALGIASLIQTIPSLALLALFFPLLLSLRAIVAVPALGFLPALLALTLYALLPLLRNGVAGLHGIDPAVIEAADAVGMTPSQKLRLVEAPLAAPVAIAGLRTAATWTIGAATLSTTVGAASLGDLIFAGLQTQSWSLVLAGCVAAAGLALAVDGLIGLIERGLATRRRGLAIGALVVLLLGLAAATAPLWRAGGERRVVVGAKNFGEQFILARLIGDRLTRAGYTVDYREGLGSAVIFGAVASGEVDVYVDYAGTIWTNEMRRTDTPPRVPMLRDLAAWTAGKGVRMAGPLGFENAYAFAMKRGDAARLGVRSLADLAARSPSLRLGSDLEFLERPEWAAVRRAYPMRFASTTPYSPTFMYQALASGRVDVISAFSSDGRIAADGLVTLTDPKRAIPGYDAILLVAPAPARDARFLAAIRPLVGRIPVDAMRAANLQVDRADDKRTPEQAARWLAERIGL
;
A
#
# COMPACT_ATOMS: atom_id res chain seq x y z
N MET A 1 2.07 3.25 -27.16
CA MET A 1 3.25 2.37 -27.10
C MET A 1 4.37 2.97 -26.22
N SER A 2 4.68 4.26 -26.33
CA SER A 2 5.69 4.94 -25.47
C SER A 2 5.38 4.83 -23.96
N ALA A 3 4.16 5.15 -23.54
CA ALA A 3 3.77 5.11 -22.13
C ALA A 3 3.90 3.71 -21.48
N PHE A 4 3.72 2.63 -22.23
CA PHE A 4 3.92 1.27 -21.71
C PHE A 4 5.41 0.93 -21.60
N LEU A 5 6.24 1.37 -22.54
CA LEU A 5 7.70 1.20 -22.44
C LEU A 5 8.28 1.98 -21.27
N ASP A 6 7.78 3.20 -21.02
CA ASP A 6 8.17 4.00 -19.85
C ASP A 6 7.74 3.32 -18.53
N ALA A 7 6.57 2.67 -18.53
CA ALA A 7 6.13 1.88 -17.37
C ALA A 7 7.02 0.65 -17.16
N LEU A 8 7.43 -0.05 -18.23
CA LEU A 8 8.35 -1.19 -18.15
C LEU A 8 9.74 -0.81 -17.62
N ALA A 9 10.23 0.39 -17.91
CA ALA A 9 11.49 0.88 -17.36
C ALA A 9 11.52 0.98 -15.82
N ARG A 10 10.34 1.08 -15.18
CA ARG A 10 10.19 1.10 -13.72
C ARG A 10 10.13 -0.29 -13.08
N VAL A 11 9.94 -1.35 -13.87
CA VAL A 11 9.79 -2.72 -13.36
C VAL A 11 11.05 -3.26 -12.66
N PRO A 12 12.29 -3.09 -13.18
CA PRO A 12 13.45 -3.78 -12.62
C PRO A 12 13.71 -3.57 -11.13
N PRO A 13 13.73 -2.33 -10.59
CA PRO A 13 13.96 -2.12 -9.16
C PRO A 13 12.82 -2.68 -8.29
N LEU A 14 11.57 -2.58 -8.74
CA LEU A 14 10.41 -3.10 -8.04
C LEU A 14 10.35 -4.63 -8.10
N LEU A 15 10.76 -5.22 -9.23
CA LEU A 15 10.89 -6.66 -9.39
C LEU A 15 11.94 -7.22 -8.41
N ALA A 16 13.09 -6.56 -8.27
CA ALA A 16 14.12 -6.95 -7.33
C ALA A 16 13.62 -6.96 -5.88
N ALA A 17 12.95 -5.89 -5.45
CA ALA A 17 12.35 -5.81 -4.12
C ALA A 17 11.26 -6.87 -3.90
N HIS A 18 10.42 -7.09 -4.91
CA HIS A 18 9.35 -8.09 -4.89
C HIS A 18 9.88 -9.52 -4.78
N VAL A 19 10.92 -9.88 -5.55
CA VAL A 19 11.60 -11.18 -5.47
C VAL A 19 12.21 -11.39 -4.10
N LEU A 20 12.93 -10.39 -3.57
CA LEU A 20 13.54 -10.46 -2.25
C LEU A 20 12.50 -10.71 -1.15
N LEU A 21 11.41 -9.94 -1.14
CA LEU A 21 10.34 -10.06 -0.16
C LEU A 21 9.67 -11.44 -0.24
N SER A 22 9.29 -11.87 -1.44
CA SER A 22 8.62 -13.16 -1.67
C SER A 22 9.52 -14.34 -1.30
N ALA A 23 10.78 -14.30 -1.69
CA ALA A 23 11.76 -15.36 -1.36
C ALA A 23 12.02 -15.43 0.14
N ALA A 24 12.19 -14.28 0.82
CA ALA A 24 12.39 -14.24 2.27
C ALA A 24 11.17 -14.82 3.02
N ALA A 25 9.95 -14.46 2.59
CA ALA A 25 8.72 -14.97 3.18
C ALA A 25 8.57 -16.49 2.99
N LEU A 26 8.85 -16.99 1.78
CA LEU A 26 8.82 -18.42 1.49
C LEU A 26 9.87 -19.21 2.26
N LEU A 27 11.10 -18.69 2.35
CA LEU A 27 12.18 -19.32 3.11
C LEU A 27 11.82 -19.39 4.60
N LEU A 28 11.34 -18.31 5.17
CA LEU A 28 10.90 -18.28 6.57
C LEU A 28 9.72 -19.22 6.81
N ALA A 29 8.76 -19.25 5.90
CA ALA A 29 7.62 -20.18 5.96
C ALA A 29 8.09 -21.64 5.86
N LEU A 30 9.05 -21.98 5.00
CA LEU A 30 9.64 -23.31 4.89
C LEU A 30 10.36 -23.74 6.19
N VAL A 31 11.15 -22.83 6.78
CA VAL A 31 11.85 -23.08 8.05
C VAL A 31 10.86 -23.40 9.17
N ILE A 32 9.70 -22.75 9.19
CA ILE A 32 8.63 -22.99 10.18
C ILE A 32 7.81 -24.23 9.81
N ALA A 33 7.35 -24.31 8.55
CA ALA A 33 6.42 -25.36 8.11
C ALA A 33 7.06 -26.75 8.09
N THR A 34 8.33 -26.88 7.73
CA THR A 34 8.97 -28.19 7.61
C THR A 34 9.01 -28.95 8.94
N PRO A 35 9.58 -28.41 10.03
CA PRO A 35 9.57 -29.12 11.33
C PRO A 35 8.14 -29.30 11.86
N LEU A 36 7.27 -28.32 11.63
CA LEU A 36 5.89 -28.40 12.09
C LEU A 36 5.09 -29.45 11.32
N ALA A 37 5.33 -29.66 10.00
CA ALA A 37 4.72 -30.71 9.21
C ALA A 37 5.19 -32.12 9.67
N ILE A 38 6.49 -32.29 9.93
CA ILE A 38 7.05 -33.53 10.45
C ILE A 38 6.43 -33.85 11.83
N TRP A 39 6.34 -32.87 12.71
CA TRP A 39 5.71 -33.06 14.03
C TRP A 39 4.22 -33.36 13.91
N SER A 40 3.51 -32.65 13.05
CA SER A 40 2.10 -32.86 12.76
C SER A 40 1.81 -34.26 12.21
N ALA A 41 2.65 -34.77 11.31
CA ALA A 41 2.53 -36.12 10.78
C ALA A 41 2.69 -37.21 11.86
N ARG A 42 3.44 -36.92 12.94
CA ARG A 42 3.64 -37.85 14.09
C ARG A 42 2.57 -37.72 15.17
N ARG A 43 1.83 -36.61 15.23
CA ARG A 43 0.90 -36.28 16.32
C ARG A 43 -0.40 -35.68 15.77
N PRO A 44 -1.51 -36.45 15.67
CA PRO A 44 -2.78 -35.96 15.12
C PRO A 44 -3.35 -34.73 15.84
N ALA A 45 -3.10 -34.58 17.15
CA ALA A 45 -3.50 -33.41 17.91
C ALA A 45 -2.76 -32.14 17.43
N VAL A 46 -1.46 -32.24 17.16
CA VAL A 46 -0.64 -31.13 16.63
C VAL A 46 -1.11 -30.78 15.22
N ALA A 47 -1.37 -31.77 14.36
CA ALA A 47 -1.88 -31.57 13.00
C ALA A 47 -3.19 -30.77 13.03
N ARG A 48 -4.16 -31.15 13.87
CA ARG A 48 -5.45 -30.44 13.99
C ARG A 48 -5.27 -28.98 14.39
N VAL A 49 -4.42 -28.71 15.37
CA VAL A 49 -4.18 -27.35 15.86
C VAL A 49 -3.41 -26.53 14.82
N ALA A 50 -2.30 -27.05 14.27
CA ALA A 50 -1.45 -26.33 13.32
C ALA A 50 -2.19 -26.02 12.02
N LEU A 51 -2.87 -27.01 11.43
CA LEU A 51 -3.67 -26.82 10.23
C LEU A 51 -4.90 -25.94 10.49
N GLY A 52 -5.52 -26.06 11.67
CA GLY A 52 -6.63 -25.19 12.09
C GLY A 52 -6.23 -23.73 12.17
N ILE A 53 -5.12 -23.42 12.85
CA ILE A 53 -4.58 -22.05 12.95
C ILE A 53 -4.19 -21.52 11.56
N ALA A 54 -3.44 -22.31 10.76
CA ALA A 54 -3.02 -21.89 9.43
C ALA A 54 -4.24 -21.65 8.51
N SER A 55 -5.30 -22.48 8.62
CA SER A 55 -6.56 -22.27 7.88
C SER A 55 -7.28 -21.01 8.34
N LEU A 56 -7.34 -20.75 9.65
CA LEU A 56 -7.95 -19.53 10.19
C LEU A 56 -7.23 -18.28 9.67
N ILE A 57 -5.89 -18.27 9.66
CA ILE A 57 -5.10 -17.15 9.12
C ILE A 57 -5.45 -16.89 7.66
N GLN A 58 -5.63 -17.92 6.84
CA GLN A 58 -6.02 -17.76 5.43
C GLN A 58 -7.44 -17.23 5.21
N THR A 59 -8.33 -17.30 6.20
CA THR A 59 -9.65 -16.68 6.09
C THR A 59 -9.61 -15.16 6.29
N ILE A 60 -8.56 -14.65 6.92
CA ILE A 60 -8.37 -13.20 7.07
C ILE A 60 -8.00 -12.62 5.71
N PRO A 61 -8.69 -11.59 5.19
CA PRO A 61 -8.28 -10.92 3.95
C PRO A 61 -6.82 -10.44 4.03
N SER A 62 -6.04 -10.68 2.98
CA SER A 62 -4.60 -10.37 2.96
C SER A 62 -4.29 -8.92 3.31
N LEU A 63 -5.08 -7.99 2.79
CA LEU A 63 -4.95 -6.56 3.11
C LEU A 63 -5.19 -6.28 4.60
N ALA A 64 -6.17 -6.95 5.20
CA ALA A 64 -6.45 -6.80 6.63
C ALA A 64 -5.32 -7.37 7.48
N LEU A 65 -4.76 -8.53 7.11
CA LEU A 65 -3.62 -9.12 7.81
C LEU A 65 -2.38 -8.20 7.75
N LEU A 66 -2.07 -7.64 6.59
CA LEU A 66 -1.00 -6.67 6.42
C LEU A 66 -1.20 -5.44 7.33
N ALA A 67 -2.43 -4.89 7.35
CA ALA A 67 -2.77 -3.74 8.17
C ALA A 67 -2.69 -4.01 9.67
N LEU A 68 -3.02 -5.22 10.12
CA LEU A 68 -2.96 -5.62 11.54
C LEU A 68 -1.52 -5.67 12.10
N PHE A 69 -0.53 -5.96 11.25
CA PHE A 69 0.87 -5.97 11.70
C PHE A 69 1.39 -4.58 12.01
N PHE A 70 0.86 -3.52 11.41
CA PHE A 70 1.30 -2.16 11.69
C PHE A 70 1.09 -1.76 13.17
N PRO A 71 -0.12 -1.76 13.74
CA PRO A 71 -0.32 -1.39 15.14
C PRO A 71 0.36 -2.38 16.10
N LEU A 72 0.44 -3.67 15.73
CA LEU A 72 1.13 -4.69 16.53
C LEU A 72 2.62 -4.38 16.63
N LEU A 73 3.31 -4.14 15.53
CA LEU A 73 4.73 -3.81 15.53
C LEU A 73 5.00 -2.44 16.14
N LEU A 74 4.08 -1.48 15.97
CA LEU A 74 4.18 -0.17 16.60
C LEU A 74 4.12 -0.28 18.13
N SER A 75 3.26 -1.14 18.68
CA SER A 75 3.21 -1.39 20.13
C SER A 75 4.48 -2.08 20.65
N LEU A 76 5.07 -2.98 19.86
CA LEU A 76 6.33 -3.66 20.20
C LEU A 76 7.54 -2.71 20.24
N ARG A 77 7.48 -1.56 19.54
CA ARG A 77 8.55 -0.54 19.55
C ARG A 77 8.82 0.05 20.93
N ALA A 78 7.85 -0.02 21.85
CA ALA A 78 8.07 0.37 23.24
C ALA A 78 9.13 -0.50 23.95
N ILE A 79 9.38 -1.72 23.42
CA ILE A 79 10.28 -2.71 24.03
C ILE A 79 11.51 -2.96 23.12
N VAL A 80 11.30 -3.07 21.80
CA VAL A 80 12.34 -3.39 20.82
C VAL A 80 12.19 -2.48 19.60
N ALA A 81 13.31 -1.90 19.13
CA ALA A 81 13.33 -1.05 17.94
C ALA A 81 13.10 -1.88 16.66
N VAL A 82 11.84 -2.17 16.34
CA VAL A 82 11.42 -2.88 15.11
C VAL A 82 10.71 -1.93 14.14
N PRO A 83 10.95 -2.05 12.81
CA PRO A 83 10.20 -1.28 11.83
C PRO A 83 8.74 -1.76 11.78
N ALA A 84 7.79 -0.83 11.85
CA ALA A 84 6.36 -1.11 11.77
C ALA A 84 5.83 -0.99 10.34
N LEU A 85 6.60 -0.41 9.42
CA LEU A 85 6.31 -0.30 7.99
C LEU A 85 7.36 -0.99 7.12
N GLY A 86 7.00 -1.20 5.86
CA GLY A 86 7.90 -1.71 4.85
C GLY A 86 8.08 -3.21 4.91
N PHE A 87 9.33 -3.64 4.85
CA PHE A 87 9.68 -5.06 4.63
C PHE A 87 9.20 -6.00 5.75
N LEU A 88 9.34 -5.63 7.03
CA LEU A 88 9.07 -6.55 8.15
C LEU A 88 7.59 -6.93 8.29
N PRO A 89 6.61 -5.99 8.34
CA PRO A 89 5.19 -6.37 8.40
C PRO A 89 4.75 -7.16 7.17
N ALA A 90 5.25 -6.83 5.99
CA ALA A 90 4.99 -7.57 4.76
C ALA A 90 5.56 -8.99 4.82
N LEU A 91 6.81 -9.15 5.27
CA LEU A 91 7.46 -10.45 5.48
C LEU A 91 6.63 -11.35 6.41
N LEU A 92 6.22 -10.84 7.56
CA LEU A 92 5.46 -11.62 8.55
C LEU A 92 4.09 -12.05 8.01
N ALA A 93 3.35 -11.13 7.37
CA ALA A 93 2.05 -11.45 6.79
C ALA A 93 2.17 -12.50 5.68
N LEU A 94 3.10 -12.32 4.74
CA LEU A 94 3.30 -13.27 3.64
C LEU A 94 3.80 -14.63 4.12
N THR A 95 4.65 -14.66 5.14
CA THR A 95 5.08 -15.90 5.78
C THR A 95 3.89 -16.69 6.33
N LEU A 96 2.99 -16.02 7.07
CA LEU A 96 1.80 -16.66 7.62
C LEU A 96 0.87 -17.21 6.51
N TYR A 97 0.71 -16.48 5.41
CA TYR A 97 -0.06 -16.94 4.26
C TYR A 97 0.54 -18.17 3.58
N ALA A 98 1.86 -18.26 3.51
CA ALA A 98 2.56 -19.39 2.90
C ALA A 98 2.50 -20.67 3.75
N LEU A 99 2.22 -20.56 5.06
CA LEU A 99 2.26 -21.71 5.97
C LEU A 99 1.25 -22.81 5.60
N LEU A 100 0.00 -22.46 5.28
CA LEU A 100 -1.04 -23.48 5.09
C LEU A 100 -0.75 -24.43 3.91
N PRO A 101 -0.44 -23.98 2.69
CA PRO A 101 -0.14 -24.90 1.60
C PRO A 101 1.11 -25.75 1.89
N LEU A 102 2.13 -25.20 2.56
CA LEU A 102 3.33 -25.95 2.94
C LEU A 102 3.02 -27.02 4.00
N LEU A 103 2.30 -26.65 5.06
CA LEU A 103 1.91 -27.58 6.12
C LEU A 103 1.00 -28.69 5.60
N ARG A 104 -0.07 -28.32 4.85
CA ARG A 104 -1.05 -29.27 4.34
C ARG A 104 -0.40 -30.31 3.43
N ASN A 105 0.42 -29.86 2.48
CA ASN A 105 1.08 -30.78 1.55
C ASN A 105 2.23 -31.53 2.22
N GLY A 106 2.97 -30.93 3.15
CA GLY A 106 3.99 -31.62 3.93
C GLY A 106 3.42 -32.78 4.75
N VAL A 107 2.32 -32.53 5.49
CA VAL A 107 1.61 -33.58 6.25
C VAL A 107 1.03 -34.64 5.32
N ALA A 108 0.37 -34.23 4.23
CA ALA A 108 -0.21 -35.15 3.26
C ALA A 108 0.84 -36.03 2.59
N GLY A 109 1.98 -35.46 2.23
CA GLY A 109 3.09 -36.22 1.64
C GLY A 109 3.67 -37.27 2.58
N LEU A 110 3.79 -36.95 3.88
CA LEU A 110 4.27 -37.92 4.88
C LEU A 110 3.23 -39.00 5.20
N HIS A 111 1.94 -38.67 5.26
CA HIS A 111 0.86 -39.64 5.51
C HIS A 111 0.55 -40.50 4.28
N GLY A 112 0.89 -40.04 3.06
CA GLY A 112 0.65 -40.77 1.81
C GLY A 112 1.69 -41.88 1.53
N ILE A 113 2.69 -42.07 2.39
CA ILE A 113 3.69 -43.12 2.25
C ILE A 113 3.05 -44.47 2.63
N ASP A 114 3.28 -45.49 1.78
CA ASP A 114 2.79 -46.84 2.04
C ASP A 114 3.29 -47.35 3.41
N PRO A 115 2.42 -47.79 4.32
CA PRO A 115 2.82 -48.35 5.62
C PRO A 115 3.83 -49.48 5.51
N ALA A 116 3.74 -50.33 4.48
CA ALA A 116 4.67 -51.46 4.26
C ALA A 116 6.10 -50.93 4.07
N VAL A 117 6.32 -49.79 3.43
CA VAL A 117 7.64 -49.16 3.27
C VAL A 117 8.20 -48.71 4.62
N ILE A 118 7.34 -48.16 5.49
CA ILE A 118 7.71 -47.73 6.83
C ILE A 118 8.09 -48.95 7.71
N GLU A 119 7.28 -50.00 7.66
CA GLU A 119 7.55 -51.25 8.38
C GLU A 119 8.86 -51.91 7.94
N ALA A 120 9.12 -51.93 6.62
CA ALA A 120 10.39 -52.43 6.08
C ALA A 120 11.61 -51.64 6.58
N ALA A 121 11.48 -50.32 6.65
CA ALA A 121 12.54 -49.46 7.20
C ALA A 121 12.79 -49.72 8.71
N ASP A 122 11.72 -49.97 9.47
CA ASP A 122 11.83 -50.34 10.87
C ASP A 122 12.43 -51.74 11.06
N ALA A 123 12.07 -52.71 10.20
CA ALA A 123 12.59 -54.07 10.23
C ALA A 123 14.10 -54.15 9.98
N VAL A 124 14.67 -53.28 9.15
CA VAL A 124 16.12 -53.18 8.94
C VAL A 124 16.84 -52.35 9.99
N GLY A 125 16.14 -51.91 11.05
CA GLY A 125 16.73 -51.21 12.20
C GLY A 125 17.06 -49.74 11.97
N MET A 126 16.38 -49.06 11.05
CA MET A 126 16.61 -47.62 10.81
C MET A 126 16.20 -46.80 12.01
N THR A 127 17.07 -45.88 12.44
CA THR A 127 16.70 -44.85 13.44
C THR A 127 15.66 -43.89 12.86
N PRO A 128 14.86 -43.22 13.70
CA PRO A 128 13.87 -42.25 13.23
C PRO A 128 14.44 -41.19 12.29
N SER A 129 15.68 -40.74 12.52
CA SER A 129 16.36 -39.75 11.66
C SER A 129 16.78 -40.36 10.30
N GLN A 130 17.24 -41.61 10.28
CA GLN A 130 17.57 -42.32 9.03
C GLN A 130 16.31 -42.58 8.23
N LYS A 131 15.25 -43.07 8.87
CA LYS A 131 13.93 -43.26 8.24
C LYS A 131 13.41 -41.98 7.61
N LEU A 132 13.43 -40.87 8.35
CA LEU A 132 12.99 -39.56 7.83
C LEU A 132 13.82 -39.15 6.61
N ARG A 133 15.17 -39.21 6.68
CA ARG A 133 16.02 -38.64 5.63
C ARG A 133 16.14 -39.54 4.40
N LEU A 134 16.17 -40.85 4.57
CA LEU A 134 16.48 -41.82 3.52
C LEU A 134 15.20 -42.38 2.86
N VAL A 135 14.07 -42.39 3.57
CA VAL A 135 12.82 -43.01 3.11
C VAL A 135 11.71 -42.00 3.00
N GLU A 136 11.32 -41.39 4.12
CA GLU A 136 10.10 -40.55 4.18
C GLU A 136 10.25 -39.25 3.38
N ALA A 137 11.35 -38.49 3.57
CA ALA A 137 11.54 -37.23 2.90
C ALA A 137 11.64 -37.35 1.37
N PRO A 138 12.38 -38.31 0.80
CA PRO A 138 12.41 -38.54 -0.66
C PRO A 138 11.03 -38.91 -1.23
N LEU A 139 10.25 -39.74 -0.52
CA LEU A 139 8.93 -40.18 -0.97
C LEU A 139 7.88 -39.09 -0.84
N ALA A 140 7.94 -38.27 0.21
CA ALA A 140 7.03 -37.13 0.43
C ALA A 140 7.39 -35.91 -0.45
N ALA A 141 8.64 -35.84 -0.98
CA ALA A 141 9.15 -34.66 -1.69
C ALA A 141 8.24 -34.19 -2.86
N PRO A 142 7.69 -35.04 -3.74
CA PRO A 142 6.84 -34.57 -4.82
C PRO A 142 5.61 -33.78 -4.32
N VAL A 143 4.95 -34.30 -3.27
CA VAL A 143 3.77 -33.66 -2.69
C VAL A 143 4.16 -32.36 -1.93
N ALA A 144 5.28 -32.39 -1.21
CA ALA A 144 5.80 -31.20 -0.53
C ALA A 144 6.21 -30.10 -1.52
N ILE A 145 6.79 -30.44 -2.67
CA ILE A 145 7.16 -29.48 -3.72
C ILE A 145 5.90 -28.93 -4.39
N ALA A 146 4.85 -29.71 -4.60
CA ALA A 146 3.56 -29.19 -5.08
C ALA A 146 2.98 -28.15 -4.10
N GLY A 147 3.14 -28.39 -2.78
CA GLY A 147 2.80 -27.39 -1.75
C GLY A 147 3.65 -26.13 -1.84
N LEU A 148 4.93 -26.26 -2.11
CA LEU A 148 5.84 -25.12 -2.31
C LEU A 148 5.46 -24.31 -3.56
N ARG A 149 5.10 -24.94 -4.66
CA ARG A 149 4.63 -24.27 -5.88
C ARG A 149 3.40 -23.43 -5.61
N THR A 150 2.42 -24.01 -4.91
CA THR A 150 1.20 -23.28 -4.49
C THR A 150 1.53 -22.11 -3.59
N ALA A 151 2.37 -22.32 -2.56
CA ALA A 151 2.80 -21.28 -1.65
C ALA A 151 3.54 -20.16 -2.38
N ALA A 152 4.45 -20.49 -3.31
CA ALA A 152 5.22 -19.51 -4.08
C ALA A 152 4.32 -18.64 -4.94
N THR A 153 3.43 -19.24 -5.73
CA THR A 153 2.50 -18.51 -6.60
C THR A 153 1.60 -17.56 -5.81
N TRP A 154 1.05 -18.02 -4.69
CA TRP A 154 0.20 -17.21 -3.82
C TRP A 154 0.97 -16.09 -3.12
N THR A 155 2.18 -16.37 -2.63
CA THR A 155 3.03 -15.37 -1.98
C THR A 155 3.44 -14.28 -2.95
N ILE A 156 3.84 -14.63 -4.17
CA ILE A 156 4.18 -13.65 -5.22
C ILE A 156 2.96 -12.79 -5.56
N GLY A 157 1.78 -13.38 -5.74
CA GLY A 157 0.56 -12.61 -5.97
C GLY A 157 0.21 -11.67 -4.81
N ALA A 158 0.23 -12.18 -3.58
CA ALA A 158 -0.10 -11.41 -2.39
C ALA A 158 0.93 -10.30 -2.07
N ALA A 159 2.20 -10.48 -2.46
CA ALA A 159 3.25 -9.49 -2.27
C ALA A 159 2.99 -8.17 -3.03
N THR A 160 2.12 -8.16 -4.04
CA THR A 160 1.66 -6.91 -4.67
C THR A 160 0.89 -6.01 -3.70
N LEU A 161 0.23 -6.57 -2.68
CA LEU A 161 -0.50 -5.81 -1.67
C LEU A 161 0.43 -5.18 -0.61
N SER A 162 1.69 -5.59 -0.54
CA SER A 162 2.67 -5.09 0.43
C SER A 162 2.97 -3.59 0.27
N THR A 163 2.69 -3.02 -0.91
CA THR A 163 2.71 -1.57 -1.17
C THR A 163 1.90 -0.79 -0.14
N THR A 164 0.76 -1.33 0.30
CA THR A 164 -0.14 -0.64 1.25
C THR A 164 0.44 -0.46 2.66
N VAL A 165 1.47 -1.22 2.99
CA VAL A 165 2.25 -1.07 4.23
C VAL A 165 3.65 -0.50 3.97
N GLY A 166 3.87 0.09 2.80
CA GLY A 166 5.10 0.77 2.42
C GLY A 166 6.27 -0.16 2.05
N ALA A 167 6.02 -1.43 1.75
CA ALA A 167 7.03 -2.31 1.18
C ALA A 167 7.04 -2.19 -0.34
N ALA A 168 8.19 -1.83 -0.91
CA ALA A 168 8.35 -1.74 -2.35
C ALA A 168 8.05 -3.09 -3.02
N SER A 169 7.19 -3.07 -4.04
CA SER A 169 6.79 -4.26 -4.78
C SER A 169 6.28 -3.90 -6.17
N LEU A 170 6.01 -4.90 -7.01
CA LEU A 170 5.33 -4.69 -8.30
C LEU A 170 3.92 -4.09 -8.13
N GLY A 171 3.35 -4.18 -6.93
CA GLY A 171 2.11 -3.52 -6.55
C GLY A 171 2.17 -2.00 -6.65
N ASP A 172 3.33 -1.38 -6.49
CA ASP A 172 3.50 0.08 -6.61
C ASP A 172 3.04 0.57 -7.98
N LEU A 173 3.36 -0.16 -9.07
CA LEU A 173 2.88 0.16 -10.41
C LEU A 173 1.37 -0.01 -10.54
N ILE A 174 0.82 -1.09 -9.95
CA ILE A 174 -0.61 -1.40 -10.02
C ILE A 174 -1.40 -0.31 -9.28
N PHE A 175 -1.04 -0.01 -8.04
CA PHE A 175 -1.75 0.97 -7.22
C PHE A 175 -1.58 2.40 -7.75
N ALA A 176 -0.36 2.81 -8.13
CA ALA A 176 -0.14 4.10 -8.76
C ALA A 176 -0.92 4.23 -10.08
N GLY A 177 -0.96 3.16 -10.89
CA GLY A 177 -1.72 3.11 -12.13
C GLY A 177 -3.23 3.21 -11.91
N LEU A 178 -3.77 2.55 -10.90
CA LEU A 178 -5.19 2.65 -10.53
C LEU A 178 -5.55 4.06 -10.06
N GLN A 179 -4.71 4.67 -9.21
CA GLN A 179 -4.96 6.02 -8.69
C GLN A 179 -4.84 7.11 -9.76
N THR A 180 -3.90 6.95 -10.68
CA THR A 180 -3.69 7.92 -11.77
C THR A 180 -4.43 7.53 -13.06
N GLN A 181 -5.27 6.49 -13.07
CA GLN A 181 -5.94 5.95 -14.27
C GLN A 181 -4.97 5.61 -15.43
N SER A 182 -3.75 5.24 -15.12
CA SER A 182 -2.74 4.84 -16.10
C SER A 182 -2.74 3.34 -16.30
N TRP A 183 -3.51 2.88 -17.28
CA TRP A 183 -3.60 1.44 -17.60
C TRP A 183 -2.26 0.84 -18.02
N SER A 184 -1.35 1.66 -18.57
CA SER A 184 0.01 1.24 -18.90
C SER A 184 0.79 0.80 -17.66
N LEU A 185 0.67 1.54 -16.54
CA LEU A 185 1.30 1.17 -15.27
C LEU A 185 0.65 -0.09 -14.67
N VAL A 186 -0.69 -0.16 -14.68
CA VAL A 186 -1.42 -1.34 -14.18
C VAL A 186 -1.00 -2.59 -14.95
N LEU A 187 -1.01 -2.53 -16.28
CA LEU A 187 -0.63 -3.66 -17.12
C LEU A 187 0.84 -4.07 -16.93
N ALA A 188 1.76 -3.09 -16.83
CA ALA A 188 3.18 -3.38 -16.59
C ALA A 188 3.38 -4.12 -15.25
N GLY A 189 2.73 -3.67 -14.19
CA GLY A 189 2.78 -4.32 -12.87
C GLY A 189 2.15 -5.72 -12.88
N CYS A 190 0.96 -5.87 -13.48
CA CYS A 190 0.28 -7.16 -13.60
C CYS A 190 1.06 -8.17 -14.42
N VAL A 191 1.57 -7.78 -15.59
CA VAL A 191 2.35 -8.66 -16.48
C VAL A 191 3.66 -9.07 -15.81
N ALA A 192 4.34 -8.14 -15.14
CA ALA A 192 5.58 -8.45 -14.43
C ALA A 192 5.33 -9.43 -13.24
N ALA A 193 4.28 -9.21 -12.45
CA ALA A 193 3.94 -10.07 -11.32
C ALA A 193 3.50 -11.47 -11.78
N ALA A 194 2.63 -11.55 -12.79
CA ALA A 194 2.19 -12.82 -13.37
C ALA A 194 3.36 -13.58 -14.04
N GLY A 195 4.21 -12.85 -14.80
CA GLY A 195 5.41 -13.42 -15.41
C GLY A 195 6.38 -14.00 -14.38
N LEU A 196 6.61 -13.28 -13.27
CA LEU A 196 7.42 -13.78 -12.16
C LEU A 196 6.81 -15.04 -11.53
N ALA A 197 5.50 -15.03 -11.25
CA ALA A 197 4.82 -16.18 -10.64
C ALA A 197 4.90 -17.41 -11.53
N LEU A 198 4.64 -17.27 -12.85
CA LEU A 198 4.75 -18.35 -13.82
C LEU A 198 6.19 -18.87 -13.99
N ALA A 199 7.17 -17.96 -14.01
CA ALA A 199 8.58 -18.35 -14.11
C ALA A 199 9.03 -19.17 -12.88
N VAL A 200 8.67 -18.71 -11.67
CA VAL A 200 9.00 -19.41 -10.42
C VAL A 200 8.26 -20.75 -10.33
N ASP A 201 6.96 -20.80 -10.66
CA ASP A 201 6.19 -22.05 -10.70
C ASP A 201 6.80 -23.05 -11.68
N GLY A 202 7.14 -22.58 -12.89
CA GLY A 202 7.77 -23.41 -13.91
C GLY A 202 9.15 -23.97 -13.46
N LEU A 203 9.98 -23.13 -12.84
CA LEU A 203 11.30 -23.56 -12.34
C LEU A 203 11.17 -24.57 -11.19
N ILE A 204 10.28 -24.36 -10.24
CA ILE A 204 10.01 -25.33 -9.17
C ILE A 204 9.42 -26.62 -9.77
N GLY A 205 8.54 -26.52 -10.77
CA GLY A 205 8.01 -27.67 -11.51
C GLY A 205 9.10 -28.47 -12.27
N LEU A 206 10.14 -27.80 -12.78
CA LEU A 206 11.30 -28.47 -13.36
C LEU A 206 12.13 -29.21 -12.29
N ILE A 207 12.26 -28.62 -11.08
CA ILE A 207 12.90 -29.31 -9.94
C ILE A 207 12.12 -30.59 -9.59
N GLU A 208 10.79 -30.47 -9.46
CA GLU A 208 9.89 -31.58 -9.17
C GLU A 208 10.03 -32.72 -10.20
N ARG A 209 9.95 -32.40 -11.50
CA ARG A 209 10.12 -33.35 -12.59
C ARG A 209 11.50 -33.96 -12.59
N GLY A 210 12.56 -33.17 -12.36
CA GLY A 210 13.94 -33.65 -12.29
C GLY A 210 14.15 -34.65 -11.16
N LEU A 211 13.52 -34.46 -10.01
CA LEU A 211 13.54 -35.37 -8.89
C LEU A 211 12.74 -36.67 -9.20
N ALA A 212 11.50 -36.52 -9.69
CA ALA A 212 10.62 -37.64 -10.03
C ALA A 212 11.20 -38.52 -11.12
N THR A 213 11.85 -37.95 -12.15
CA THR A 213 12.45 -38.69 -13.27
C THR A 213 13.91 -39.03 -13.03
N ARG A 214 14.47 -38.77 -11.85
CA ARG A 214 15.90 -38.97 -11.50
C ARG A 214 16.88 -38.22 -12.43
N ARG A 215 16.42 -37.19 -13.14
CA ARG A 215 17.25 -36.32 -14.00
C ARG A 215 17.84 -35.17 -13.16
N ARG A 216 18.87 -35.49 -12.37
CA ARG A 216 19.50 -34.52 -11.44
C ARG A 216 19.96 -33.23 -12.12
N GLY A 217 20.45 -33.30 -13.37
CA GLY A 217 20.86 -32.10 -14.11
C GLY A 217 19.73 -31.08 -14.33
N LEU A 218 18.49 -31.56 -14.58
CA LEU A 218 17.32 -30.70 -14.74
C LEU A 218 16.97 -29.96 -13.42
N ALA A 219 16.96 -30.72 -12.31
CA ALA A 219 16.66 -30.14 -10.99
C ALA A 219 17.74 -29.15 -10.55
N ILE A 220 19.01 -29.47 -10.74
CA ILE A 220 20.15 -28.60 -10.40
C ILE A 220 20.12 -27.33 -11.28
N GLY A 221 19.90 -27.47 -12.58
CA GLY A 221 19.83 -26.33 -13.51
C GLY A 221 18.72 -25.35 -13.12
N ALA A 222 17.51 -25.85 -12.83
CA ALA A 222 16.40 -25.00 -12.39
C ALA A 222 16.68 -24.34 -11.03
N LEU A 223 17.29 -25.05 -10.08
CA LEU A 223 17.68 -24.47 -8.79
C LEU A 223 18.75 -23.38 -8.97
N VAL A 224 19.74 -23.59 -9.83
CA VAL A 224 20.78 -22.59 -10.13
C VAL A 224 20.15 -21.33 -10.72
N VAL A 225 19.18 -21.45 -11.63
CA VAL A 225 18.47 -20.29 -12.20
C VAL A 225 17.69 -19.53 -11.12
N LEU A 226 17.00 -20.23 -10.20
CA LEU A 226 16.32 -19.60 -9.06
C LEU A 226 17.31 -18.85 -8.15
N LEU A 227 18.44 -19.47 -7.83
CA LEU A 227 19.45 -18.83 -6.97
C LEU A 227 20.13 -17.63 -7.65
N LEU A 228 20.40 -17.71 -8.96
CA LEU A 228 20.92 -16.59 -9.73
C LEU A 228 19.92 -15.44 -9.81
N GLY A 229 18.62 -15.74 -9.99
CA GLY A 229 17.55 -14.72 -9.94
C GLY A 229 17.48 -14.03 -8.57
N LEU A 230 17.57 -14.79 -7.49
CA LEU A 230 17.62 -14.25 -6.13
C LEU A 230 18.89 -13.42 -5.89
N ALA A 231 20.05 -13.90 -6.33
CA ALA A 231 21.32 -13.16 -6.22
C ALA A 231 21.27 -11.83 -7.02
N ALA A 232 20.70 -11.85 -8.22
CA ALA A 232 20.50 -10.64 -9.01
C ALA A 232 19.57 -9.64 -8.31
N ALA A 233 18.49 -10.13 -7.67
CA ALA A 233 17.57 -9.28 -6.89
C ALA A 233 18.23 -8.69 -5.64
N THR A 234 19.20 -9.39 -5.03
CA THR A 234 19.91 -8.89 -3.84
C THR A 234 21.12 -7.99 -4.18
N ALA A 235 21.62 -8.02 -5.42
CA ALA A 235 22.79 -7.27 -5.85
C ALA A 235 22.74 -5.75 -5.54
N PRO A 236 21.59 -5.03 -5.65
CA PRO A 236 21.50 -3.63 -5.27
C PRO A 236 21.78 -3.37 -3.78
N LEU A 237 21.44 -4.33 -2.90
CA LEU A 237 21.67 -4.20 -1.45
C LEU A 237 23.15 -4.19 -1.07
N TRP A 238 23.99 -4.90 -1.85
CA TRP A 238 25.45 -4.98 -1.64
C TRP A 238 26.17 -3.72 -2.12
N ARG A 239 25.52 -2.97 -3.05
CA ARG A 239 26.05 -1.70 -3.59
C ARG A 239 25.63 -0.48 -2.80
N ALA A 240 24.60 -0.58 -1.97
CA ALA A 240 24.07 0.49 -1.14
C ALA A 240 24.97 0.69 0.09
N GLY A 241 26.15 1.27 -0.10
CA GLY A 241 27.02 1.75 0.97
C GLY A 241 26.39 2.97 1.65
N GLY A 242 26.05 2.85 2.93
CA GLY A 242 26.08 3.86 3.99
C GLY A 242 25.47 5.25 3.82
N GLU A 243 24.95 5.66 2.69
CA GLU A 243 24.29 6.97 2.53
C GLU A 243 22.93 6.98 3.22
N ARG A 244 22.75 7.90 4.14
CA ARG A 244 21.47 8.14 4.81
C ARG A 244 20.44 8.59 3.77
N ARG A 245 19.56 7.70 3.39
CA ARG A 245 18.44 8.00 2.49
C ARG A 245 17.35 8.72 3.24
N VAL A 246 16.82 9.76 2.62
CA VAL A 246 15.66 10.48 3.12
C VAL A 246 14.39 9.86 2.54
N VAL A 247 13.44 9.51 3.38
CA VAL A 247 12.18 8.89 2.98
C VAL A 247 11.08 9.94 2.90
N VAL A 248 10.56 10.17 1.69
CA VAL A 248 9.39 11.02 1.46
C VAL A 248 8.14 10.15 1.39
N GLY A 249 7.18 10.41 2.26
CA GLY A 249 5.91 9.70 2.30
C GLY A 249 4.85 10.33 1.40
N ALA A 250 3.91 9.51 0.89
CA ALA A 250 2.74 9.96 0.17
C ALA A 250 1.52 9.08 0.49
N LYS A 251 0.34 9.70 0.62
CA LYS A 251 -0.94 8.99 0.66
C LYS A 251 -1.27 8.42 -0.72
N ASN A 252 -2.37 7.70 -0.82
CA ASN A 252 -2.74 6.90 -1.98
C ASN A 252 -3.56 7.65 -3.05
N PHE A 253 -3.21 8.89 -3.39
CA PHE A 253 -3.87 9.66 -4.46
C PHE A 253 -2.95 10.65 -5.16
N GLY A 254 -3.32 11.06 -6.39
CA GLY A 254 -2.46 11.78 -7.34
C GLY A 254 -1.78 13.03 -6.79
N GLU A 255 -2.50 13.90 -6.06
CA GLU A 255 -1.94 15.10 -5.42
C GLU A 255 -0.76 14.80 -4.51
N GLN A 256 -0.87 13.73 -3.71
CA GLN A 256 0.18 13.33 -2.78
C GLN A 256 1.43 12.86 -3.51
N PHE A 257 1.28 12.17 -4.64
CA PHE A 257 2.42 11.76 -5.48
C PHE A 257 3.13 12.99 -6.08
N ILE A 258 2.36 13.98 -6.55
CA ILE A 258 2.92 15.24 -7.07
C ILE A 258 3.72 15.97 -5.98
N LEU A 259 3.13 16.12 -4.79
CA LEU A 259 3.76 16.81 -3.66
C LEU A 259 5.00 16.06 -3.16
N ALA A 260 4.97 14.73 -3.11
CA ALA A 260 6.13 13.92 -2.75
C ALA A 260 7.28 14.12 -3.73
N ARG A 261 7.02 14.13 -5.04
CA ARG A 261 8.04 14.41 -6.07
C ARG A 261 8.58 15.82 -5.96
N LEU A 262 7.71 16.81 -5.72
CA LEU A 262 8.13 18.20 -5.51
C LEU A 262 9.07 18.37 -4.31
N ILE A 263 8.76 17.71 -3.19
CA ILE A 263 9.60 17.68 -1.99
C ILE A 263 10.91 16.94 -2.29
N GLY A 264 10.85 15.78 -2.92
CA GLY A 264 12.00 14.96 -3.25
C GLY A 264 12.98 15.67 -4.19
N ASP A 265 12.48 16.37 -5.21
CA ASP A 265 13.33 17.16 -6.11
C ASP A 265 14.09 18.27 -5.36
N ARG A 266 13.44 18.92 -4.39
CA ARG A 266 14.08 19.92 -3.52
C ARG A 266 15.19 19.30 -2.66
N LEU A 267 14.91 18.14 -2.08
CA LEU A 267 15.88 17.42 -1.23
C LEU A 267 17.07 16.89 -2.06
N THR A 268 16.80 16.37 -3.26
CA THR A 268 17.85 15.90 -4.17
C THR A 268 18.76 17.05 -4.61
N ARG A 269 18.21 18.21 -4.95
CA ARG A 269 19.01 19.42 -5.23
C ARG A 269 19.83 19.88 -4.02
N ALA A 270 19.36 19.58 -2.81
CA ALA A 270 20.12 19.83 -1.58
C ALA A 270 21.15 18.71 -1.28
N GLY A 271 21.28 17.68 -2.14
CA GLY A 271 22.28 16.62 -2.05
C GLY A 271 21.87 15.45 -1.15
N TYR A 272 20.57 15.23 -0.93
CA TYR A 272 20.06 14.03 -0.27
C TYR A 272 19.74 12.95 -1.30
N THR A 273 19.97 11.70 -0.95
CA THR A 273 19.42 10.55 -1.67
C THR A 273 18.00 10.31 -1.16
N VAL A 274 17.00 10.33 -2.08
CA VAL A 274 15.58 10.30 -1.73
C VAL A 274 14.98 8.96 -2.12
N ASP A 275 14.31 8.34 -1.16
CA ASP A 275 13.41 7.20 -1.37
C ASP A 275 11.95 7.66 -1.17
N TYR A 276 11.01 7.06 -1.92
CA TYR A 276 9.60 7.37 -1.80
C TYR A 276 8.84 6.19 -1.21
N ARG A 277 7.95 6.48 -0.25
CA ARG A 277 6.96 5.52 0.25
C ARG A 277 5.58 6.04 -0.07
N GLU A 278 5.02 5.51 -1.14
CA GLU A 278 3.74 5.94 -1.70
C GLU A 278 2.62 4.96 -1.34
N GLY A 279 1.37 5.41 -1.45
CA GLY A 279 0.21 4.56 -1.22
C GLY A 279 -0.15 4.30 0.24
N LEU A 280 0.46 5.05 1.18
CA LEU A 280 0.18 4.89 2.61
C LEU A 280 -1.23 5.41 2.97
N GLY A 281 -1.96 4.65 3.78
CA GLY A 281 -3.25 5.09 4.30
C GLY A 281 -3.12 6.20 5.36
N SER A 282 -4.17 7.04 5.49
CA SER A 282 -4.19 8.14 6.46
C SER A 282 -3.94 7.69 7.90
N ALA A 283 -4.44 6.51 8.30
CA ALA A 283 -4.25 5.95 9.63
C ALA A 283 -2.81 5.51 9.93
N VAL A 284 -1.98 5.36 8.90
CA VAL A 284 -0.64 4.77 9.00
C VAL A 284 0.45 5.83 8.91
N ILE A 285 0.28 6.80 8.00
CA ILE A 285 1.37 7.71 7.58
C ILE A 285 1.80 8.67 8.70
N PHE A 286 0.87 9.16 9.56
CA PHE A 286 1.24 10.01 10.70
C PHE A 286 2.11 9.26 11.71
N GLY A 287 1.72 8.02 12.04
CA GLY A 287 2.52 7.14 12.88
C GLY A 287 3.93 6.87 12.31
N ALA A 288 4.03 6.73 10.99
CA ALA A 288 5.29 6.53 10.29
C ALA A 288 6.23 7.74 10.41
N VAL A 289 5.69 8.96 10.31
CA VAL A 289 6.49 10.17 10.52
C VAL A 289 6.87 10.35 11.99
N ALA A 290 5.96 10.13 12.91
CA ALA A 290 6.23 10.22 14.34
C ALA A 290 7.30 9.21 14.79
N SER A 291 7.33 8.04 14.16
CA SER A 291 8.33 7.01 14.42
C SER A 291 9.64 7.19 13.66
N GLY A 292 9.71 8.10 12.68
CA GLY A 292 10.89 8.34 11.84
C GLY A 292 11.11 7.29 10.75
N GLU A 293 10.08 6.52 10.38
CA GLU A 293 10.11 5.62 9.21
C GLU A 293 9.82 6.35 7.89
N VAL A 294 9.17 7.52 7.99
CA VAL A 294 9.03 8.52 6.95
C VAL A 294 9.62 9.81 7.48
N ASP A 295 10.48 10.46 6.72
CA ASP A 295 11.18 11.68 7.15
C ASP A 295 10.34 12.93 6.94
N VAL A 296 9.54 12.97 5.88
CA VAL A 296 8.69 14.11 5.52
C VAL A 296 7.51 13.68 4.66
N TYR A 297 6.34 14.28 4.88
CA TYR A 297 5.17 14.15 4.02
C TYR A 297 4.25 15.34 4.15
N VAL A 298 3.24 15.40 3.28
CA VAL A 298 2.14 16.39 3.38
C VAL A 298 0.92 15.72 3.97
N ASP A 299 0.34 16.28 5.03
CA ASP A 299 -0.98 15.93 5.51
C ASP A 299 -1.94 17.11 5.38
N TYR A 300 -3.17 16.91 5.78
CA TYR A 300 -4.20 17.96 5.79
C TYR A 300 -4.65 18.22 7.22
N ALA A 301 -4.78 19.52 7.53
CA ALA A 301 -5.10 19.97 8.87
C ALA A 301 -6.35 19.28 9.46
N GLY A 302 -7.42 19.17 8.66
CA GLY A 302 -8.64 18.49 9.07
C GLY A 302 -8.45 17.01 9.38
N THR A 303 -7.61 16.30 8.61
CA THR A 303 -7.33 14.89 8.87
C THR A 303 -6.66 14.68 10.23
N ILE A 304 -5.63 15.46 10.54
CA ILE A 304 -4.97 15.37 11.86
C ILE A 304 -5.94 15.76 12.98
N TRP A 305 -6.72 16.81 12.75
CA TRP A 305 -7.69 17.33 13.73
C TRP A 305 -8.72 16.29 14.14
N THR A 306 -9.35 15.65 13.15
CA THR A 306 -10.47 14.75 13.40
C THR A 306 -10.00 13.32 13.73
N ASN A 307 -8.99 12.78 13.02
CA ASN A 307 -8.59 11.39 13.20
C ASN A 307 -7.56 11.22 14.32
N GLU A 308 -6.52 12.06 14.35
CA GLU A 308 -5.41 11.88 15.27
C GLU A 308 -5.68 12.56 16.62
N MET A 309 -6.16 13.82 16.60
CA MET A 309 -6.52 14.55 17.80
C MET A 309 -7.92 14.22 18.30
N ARG A 310 -8.75 13.52 17.50
CA ARG A 310 -10.15 13.14 17.80
C ARG A 310 -11.02 14.31 18.19
N ARG A 311 -10.79 15.47 17.58
CA ARG A 311 -11.58 16.67 17.79
C ARG A 311 -12.71 16.77 16.76
N THR A 312 -13.87 17.26 17.18
CA THR A 312 -15.08 17.40 16.36
C THR A 312 -15.53 18.84 16.18
N ASP A 313 -14.86 19.78 16.84
CA ASP A 313 -15.08 21.22 16.68
C ASP A 313 -14.39 21.75 15.41
N THR A 314 -14.88 22.85 14.89
CA THR A 314 -14.39 23.50 13.66
C THR A 314 -13.89 24.91 13.96
N PRO A 315 -12.75 25.07 14.64
CA PRO A 315 -12.23 26.38 14.99
C PRO A 315 -11.78 27.15 13.73
N PRO A 316 -11.63 28.51 13.85
CA PRO A 316 -11.03 29.30 12.78
C PRO A 316 -9.61 28.79 12.42
N ARG A 317 -9.19 29.03 11.15
CA ARG A 317 -7.94 28.53 10.57
C ARG A 317 -6.70 28.77 11.44
N VAL A 318 -6.49 29.99 11.91
CA VAL A 318 -5.26 30.34 12.66
C VAL A 318 -5.16 29.63 14.02
N PRO A 319 -6.21 29.63 14.88
CA PRO A 319 -6.22 28.80 16.09
C PRO A 319 -6.02 27.32 15.80
N MET A 320 -6.66 26.77 14.77
CA MET A 320 -6.53 25.36 14.40
C MET A 320 -5.08 24.99 14.07
N LEU A 321 -4.41 25.76 13.19
CA LEU A 321 -3.02 25.50 12.80
C LEU A 321 -2.05 25.64 13.98
N ARG A 322 -2.29 26.58 14.90
CA ARG A 322 -1.50 26.75 16.13
C ARG A 322 -1.62 25.52 17.04
N ASP A 323 -2.86 25.07 17.29
CA ASP A 323 -3.12 23.92 18.15
C ASP A 323 -2.56 22.62 17.53
N LEU A 324 -2.67 22.47 16.21
CA LEU A 324 -2.04 21.38 15.45
C LEU A 324 -0.51 21.38 15.60
N ALA A 325 0.13 22.54 15.45
CA ALA A 325 1.58 22.67 15.59
C ALA A 325 2.05 22.27 17.00
N ALA A 326 1.32 22.69 18.04
CA ALA A 326 1.60 22.32 19.42
C ALA A 326 1.42 20.81 19.65
N TRP A 327 0.33 20.24 19.15
CA TRP A 327 0.03 18.82 19.31
C TRP A 327 1.03 17.94 18.59
N THR A 328 1.37 18.26 17.32
CA THR A 328 2.36 17.48 16.54
C THR A 328 3.75 17.57 17.17
N ALA A 329 4.13 18.74 17.70
CA ALA A 329 5.39 18.89 18.43
C ALA A 329 5.43 18.00 19.69
N GLY A 330 4.31 17.85 20.41
CA GLY A 330 4.19 16.91 21.52
C GLY A 330 4.33 15.44 21.13
N LYS A 331 4.17 15.11 19.84
CA LYS A 331 4.45 13.79 19.25
C LYS A 331 5.84 13.69 18.63
N GLY A 332 6.68 14.72 18.78
CA GLY A 332 8.02 14.80 18.18
C GLY A 332 8.02 15.21 16.70
N VAL A 333 6.86 15.41 16.08
CA VAL A 333 6.72 15.78 14.69
C VAL A 333 6.72 17.30 14.54
N ARG A 334 7.56 17.84 13.65
CA ARG A 334 7.60 19.27 13.36
C ARG A 334 6.63 19.61 12.22
N MET A 335 5.67 20.45 12.46
CA MET A 335 4.90 21.11 11.40
C MET A 335 5.74 22.25 10.83
N ALA A 336 6.25 22.11 9.60
CA ALA A 336 7.07 23.15 8.95
C ALA A 336 6.21 24.32 8.47
N GLY A 337 4.92 24.10 8.19
CA GLY A 337 3.93 25.11 7.85
C GLY A 337 2.91 24.64 6.80
N PRO A 338 1.86 25.46 6.56
CA PRO A 338 0.92 25.21 5.49
C PRO A 338 1.54 25.51 4.12
N LEU A 339 1.18 24.75 3.08
CA LEU A 339 1.73 24.90 1.72
C LEU A 339 1.10 26.08 0.94
N GLY A 340 -0.10 26.52 1.31
CA GLY A 340 -0.78 27.65 0.68
C GLY A 340 -2.11 27.29 0.01
N PHE A 341 -2.55 26.04 0.09
CA PHE A 341 -3.84 25.59 -0.41
C PHE A 341 -4.51 24.63 0.58
N GLU A 342 -5.80 24.38 0.35
CA GLU A 342 -6.60 23.41 1.08
C GLU A 342 -7.08 22.30 0.14
N ASN A 343 -7.17 21.08 0.69
CA ASN A 343 -7.81 19.94 0.05
C ASN A 343 -8.95 19.44 0.95
N ALA A 344 -10.00 20.25 1.07
CA ALA A 344 -11.15 19.94 1.90
C ALA A 344 -12.11 18.98 1.19
N TYR A 345 -12.81 18.16 1.97
CA TYR A 345 -14.00 17.49 1.47
C TYR A 345 -15.06 18.53 1.06
N ALA A 346 -15.63 18.31 -0.11
CA ALA A 346 -16.68 19.12 -0.68
C ALA A 346 -17.74 18.22 -1.32
N PHE A 347 -18.95 18.70 -1.46
CA PHE A 347 -19.95 18.03 -2.30
C PHE A 347 -19.98 18.69 -3.66
N ALA A 348 -19.95 17.88 -4.71
CA ALA A 348 -19.98 18.37 -6.09
C ALA A 348 -21.12 17.74 -6.89
N MET A 349 -21.67 18.53 -7.80
CA MET A 349 -22.72 18.15 -8.74
C MET A 349 -22.37 18.66 -10.14
N LYS A 350 -22.99 18.11 -11.17
CA LYS A 350 -22.95 18.71 -12.51
C LYS A 350 -23.59 20.09 -12.45
N ARG A 351 -22.97 21.11 -13.05
CA ARG A 351 -23.44 22.50 -13.05
C ARG A 351 -24.89 22.64 -13.52
N GLY A 352 -25.26 21.93 -14.59
CA GLY A 352 -26.61 21.94 -15.12
C GLY A 352 -27.64 21.35 -14.16
N ASP A 353 -27.31 20.27 -13.46
CA ASP A 353 -28.22 19.64 -12.50
C ASP A 353 -28.36 20.48 -11.24
N ALA A 354 -27.28 21.05 -10.73
CA ALA A 354 -27.29 21.96 -9.60
C ALA A 354 -28.17 23.20 -9.89
N ALA A 355 -28.02 23.78 -11.08
CA ALA A 355 -28.85 24.93 -11.50
C ALA A 355 -30.34 24.55 -11.64
N ARG A 356 -30.63 23.41 -12.30
CA ARG A 356 -32.01 22.93 -12.51
C ARG A 356 -32.73 22.61 -11.18
N LEU A 357 -32.01 22.09 -10.19
CA LEU A 357 -32.53 21.71 -8.88
C LEU A 357 -32.48 22.86 -7.87
N GLY A 358 -31.84 23.99 -8.19
CA GLY A 358 -31.64 25.10 -7.30
C GLY A 358 -30.73 24.84 -6.11
N VAL A 359 -29.75 23.88 -6.28
CA VAL A 359 -28.83 23.46 -5.21
C VAL A 359 -27.52 24.22 -5.32
N ARG A 360 -27.22 25.06 -4.30
CA ARG A 360 -25.96 25.84 -4.20
C ARG A 360 -25.19 25.60 -2.91
N SER A 361 -25.86 25.04 -1.91
CA SER A 361 -25.31 24.82 -0.58
C SER A 361 -25.66 23.41 -0.05
N LEU A 362 -24.99 22.99 1.03
CA LEU A 362 -25.35 21.76 1.75
C LEU A 362 -26.75 21.82 2.36
N ALA A 363 -27.27 23.03 2.64
CA ALA A 363 -28.63 23.21 3.10
C ALA A 363 -29.65 22.91 1.98
N ASP A 364 -29.40 23.40 0.77
CA ASP A 364 -30.23 23.09 -0.40
C ASP A 364 -30.16 21.61 -0.76
N LEU A 365 -28.93 21.03 -0.69
CA LEU A 365 -28.72 19.60 -0.93
C LEU A 365 -29.52 18.76 0.06
N ALA A 366 -29.53 19.11 1.34
CA ALA A 366 -30.30 18.39 2.36
C ALA A 366 -31.78 18.32 2.01
N ALA A 367 -32.36 19.42 1.57
CA ALA A 367 -33.77 19.50 1.17
C ALA A 367 -34.09 18.61 -0.04
N ARG A 368 -33.15 18.43 -0.96
CA ARG A 368 -33.30 17.63 -2.18
C ARG A 368 -32.77 16.19 -2.06
N SER A 369 -32.02 15.88 -1.02
CA SER A 369 -31.32 14.60 -0.85
C SER A 369 -32.22 13.36 -0.98
N PRO A 370 -33.53 13.34 -0.59
CA PRO A 370 -34.35 12.14 -0.73
C PRO A 370 -34.54 11.65 -2.17
N SER A 371 -34.36 12.54 -3.16
CA SER A 371 -34.48 12.18 -4.59
C SER A 371 -33.12 12.01 -5.28
N LEU A 372 -32.01 12.16 -4.57
CA LEU A 372 -30.65 12.16 -5.12
C LEU A 372 -29.85 10.95 -4.65
N ARG A 373 -28.96 10.47 -5.52
CA ARG A 373 -28.02 9.38 -5.26
C ARG A 373 -26.64 9.97 -4.96
N LEU A 374 -26.06 9.59 -3.82
CA LEU A 374 -24.72 9.98 -3.41
C LEU A 374 -23.69 8.95 -3.83
N GLY A 375 -22.65 9.36 -4.56
CA GLY A 375 -21.39 8.65 -4.69
C GLY A 375 -20.34 9.24 -3.76
N SER A 376 -19.67 8.41 -2.98
CA SER A 376 -18.68 8.92 -2.03
C SER A 376 -17.47 8.02 -1.99
N ASP A 377 -16.30 8.55 -1.62
CA ASP A 377 -15.21 7.66 -1.26
C ASP A 377 -15.53 6.93 0.05
N LEU A 378 -14.98 5.72 0.16
CA LEU A 378 -15.27 4.85 1.29
C LEU A 378 -14.77 5.45 2.62
N GLU A 379 -13.61 6.12 2.59
CA GLU A 379 -13.02 6.73 3.78
C GLU A 379 -13.95 7.82 4.34
N PHE A 380 -14.49 8.70 3.48
CA PHE A 380 -15.37 9.80 3.91
C PHE A 380 -16.62 9.31 4.63
N LEU A 381 -17.21 8.20 4.17
CA LEU A 381 -18.45 7.67 4.78
C LEU A 381 -18.25 7.18 6.22
N GLU A 382 -17.04 6.79 6.58
CA GLU A 382 -16.67 6.32 7.92
C GLU A 382 -16.07 7.44 8.80
N ARG A 383 -15.86 8.63 8.22
CA ARG A 383 -15.18 9.72 8.93
C ARG A 383 -16.13 10.52 9.84
N PRO A 384 -15.57 11.12 10.93
CA PRO A 384 -16.32 12.04 11.80
C PRO A 384 -16.95 13.21 11.04
N GLU A 385 -16.34 13.68 9.95
CA GLU A 385 -16.83 14.77 9.10
C GLU A 385 -18.17 14.43 8.47
N TRP A 386 -18.34 13.21 7.95
CA TRP A 386 -19.64 12.79 7.43
C TRP A 386 -20.73 12.77 8.51
N ALA A 387 -20.38 12.29 9.71
CA ALA A 387 -21.29 12.34 10.85
C ALA A 387 -21.64 13.78 11.25
N ALA A 388 -20.67 14.71 11.19
CA ALA A 388 -20.86 16.13 11.47
C ALA A 388 -21.76 16.80 10.42
N VAL A 389 -21.52 16.53 9.14
CA VAL A 389 -22.37 17.01 8.03
C VAL A 389 -23.81 16.53 8.20
N ARG A 390 -24.05 15.25 8.49
CA ARG A 390 -25.41 14.72 8.70
C ARG A 390 -26.12 15.32 9.92
N ARG A 391 -25.39 15.66 10.97
CA ARG A 391 -25.96 16.38 12.14
C ARG A 391 -26.32 17.81 11.80
N ALA A 392 -25.45 18.51 11.05
CA ALA A 392 -25.68 19.90 10.67
C ALA A 392 -26.74 20.03 9.58
N TYR A 393 -26.76 19.09 8.64
CA TYR A 393 -27.66 19.05 7.49
C TYR A 393 -28.33 17.68 7.44
N PRO A 394 -29.61 17.54 7.85
CA PRO A 394 -30.30 16.24 7.84
C PRO A 394 -30.49 15.71 6.41
N MET A 395 -29.48 15.01 5.88
CA MET A 395 -29.51 14.43 4.54
C MET A 395 -29.95 12.98 4.58
N ARG A 396 -30.83 12.61 3.65
CA ARG A 396 -31.34 11.23 3.46
C ARG A 396 -31.34 10.93 1.96
N PHE A 397 -30.22 10.49 1.43
CA PHE A 397 -30.08 10.16 0.01
C PHE A 397 -30.91 8.92 -0.37
N ALA A 398 -31.43 8.90 -1.61
CA ALA A 398 -32.11 7.74 -2.18
C ALA A 398 -31.22 6.49 -2.19
N SER A 399 -29.94 6.70 -2.46
CA SER A 399 -28.89 5.67 -2.28
C SER A 399 -27.55 6.33 -1.99
N THR A 400 -26.67 5.60 -1.29
CA THR A 400 -25.28 5.98 -1.07
C THR A 400 -24.40 4.83 -1.52
N THR A 401 -23.54 5.08 -2.51
CA THR A 401 -22.64 4.07 -3.09
C THR A 401 -21.20 4.46 -2.89
N PRO A 402 -20.38 3.58 -2.27
CA PRO A 402 -18.96 3.84 -2.12
C PRO A 402 -18.21 3.60 -3.44
N TYR A 403 -17.25 4.47 -3.72
CA TYR A 403 -16.34 4.39 -4.86
C TYR A 403 -14.91 4.67 -4.42
N SER A 404 -13.92 4.19 -5.17
CA SER A 404 -12.60 4.79 -5.06
C SER A 404 -12.64 6.22 -5.62
N PRO A 405 -11.81 7.15 -5.13
CA PRO A 405 -11.81 8.54 -5.57
C PRO A 405 -11.76 8.71 -7.09
N THR A 406 -11.05 7.82 -7.77
CA THR A 406 -10.91 7.82 -9.23
C THR A 406 -12.23 7.52 -9.95
N PHE A 407 -12.96 6.49 -9.52
CA PHE A 407 -14.21 6.07 -10.17
C PHE A 407 -15.43 6.88 -9.74
N MET A 408 -15.33 7.64 -8.68
CA MET A 408 -16.41 8.48 -8.17
C MET A 408 -16.82 9.56 -9.18
N TYR A 409 -15.86 10.23 -9.82
CA TYR A 409 -16.12 11.21 -10.87
C TYR A 409 -16.73 10.59 -12.12
N GLN A 410 -16.30 9.39 -12.49
CA GLN A 410 -16.90 8.66 -13.62
C GLN A 410 -18.35 8.25 -13.35
N ALA A 411 -18.68 7.89 -12.10
CA ALA A 411 -20.06 7.59 -11.71
C ALA A 411 -20.97 8.83 -11.82
N LEU A 412 -20.45 10.02 -11.45
CA LEU A 412 -21.17 11.28 -11.64
C LEU A 412 -21.31 11.62 -13.14
N ALA A 413 -20.24 11.50 -13.92
CA ALA A 413 -20.26 11.79 -15.36
C ALA A 413 -21.25 10.89 -16.10
N SER A 414 -21.31 9.59 -15.78
CA SER A 414 -22.24 8.62 -16.39
C SER A 414 -23.68 8.70 -15.85
N GLY A 415 -23.96 9.56 -14.87
CA GLY A 415 -25.31 9.70 -14.27
C GLY A 415 -25.70 8.52 -13.37
N ARG A 416 -24.78 7.70 -12.91
CA ARG A 416 -25.05 6.66 -11.91
C ARG A 416 -25.32 7.25 -10.54
N VAL A 417 -24.72 8.38 -10.24
CA VAL A 417 -24.96 9.20 -9.04
C VAL A 417 -25.21 10.64 -9.45
N ASP A 418 -25.86 11.41 -8.57
CA ASP A 418 -26.28 12.79 -8.83
C ASP A 418 -25.39 13.79 -8.11
N VAL A 419 -24.75 13.35 -7.03
CA VAL A 419 -23.83 14.15 -6.20
C VAL A 419 -22.68 13.26 -5.73
N ILE A 420 -21.49 13.87 -5.55
CA ILE A 420 -20.30 13.16 -5.05
C ILE A 420 -19.67 13.91 -3.87
N SER A 421 -18.97 13.17 -2.99
CA SER A 421 -18.00 13.73 -2.05
C SER A 421 -16.70 14.03 -2.80
N ALA A 422 -16.51 15.25 -3.23
CA ALA A 422 -15.35 15.70 -3.99
C ALA A 422 -14.25 16.24 -3.07
N PHE A 423 -13.09 16.55 -3.68
CA PHE A 423 -11.98 17.22 -3.01
C PHE A 423 -11.77 18.61 -3.60
N SER A 424 -11.66 19.65 -2.77
CA SER A 424 -11.64 21.05 -3.22
C SER A 424 -10.43 21.41 -4.12
N SER A 425 -9.34 20.65 -4.06
CA SER A 425 -8.17 20.81 -4.92
C SER A 425 -8.21 19.97 -6.21
N ASP A 426 -9.27 19.17 -6.43
CA ASP A 426 -9.38 18.32 -7.61
C ASP A 426 -9.63 19.15 -8.88
N GLY A 427 -8.74 19.00 -9.87
CA GLY A 427 -8.82 19.70 -11.14
C GLY A 427 -10.01 19.29 -12.00
N ARG A 428 -10.54 18.10 -11.84
CA ARG A 428 -11.72 17.58 -12.55
C ARG A 428 -12.99 18.39 -12.26
N ILE A 429 -13.05 19.07 -11.10
CA ILE A 429 -14.18 19.97 -10.78
C ILE A 429 -14.37 21.00 -11.89
N ALA A 430 -13.29 21.66 -12.32
CA ALA A 430 -13.35 22.65 -13.39
C ALA A 430 -13.45 21.99 -14.76
N ALA A 431 -12.67 20.95 -15.02
CA ALA A 431 -12.61 20.26 -16.30
C ALA A 431 -13.94 19.60 -16.70
N ASP A 432 -14.65 19.00 -15.73
CA ASP A 432 -15.91 18.29 -15.97
C ASP A 432 -17.14 19.21 -15.80
N GLY A 433 -16.94 20.52 -15.66
CA GLY A 433 -18.02 21.48 -15.48
C GLY A 433 -18.84 21.28 -14.20
N LEU A 434 -18.21 20.80 -13.15
CA LEU A 434 -18.85 20.59 -11.84
C LEU A 434 -18.93 21.89 -11.04
N VAL A 435 -19.79 21.89 -10.05
CA VAL A 435 -19.86 22.94 -9.01
C VAL A 435 -19.72 22.29 -7.64
N THR A 436 -18.95 22.92 -6.77
CA THR A 436 -18.88 22.57 -5.36
C THR A 436 -19.95 23.33 -4.59
N LEU A 437 -20.59 22.64 -3.63
CA LEU A 437 -21.61 23.23 -2.78
C LEU A 437 -20.99 23.90 -1.57
N THR A 438 -21.51 25.05 -1.19
CA THR A 438 -21.04 25.78 0.00
C THR A 438 -21.50 25.10 1.29
N ASP A 439 -20.72 25.23 2.36
CA ASP A 439 -21.04 24.76 3.72
C ASP A 439 -21.30 25.97 4.67
N PRO A 440 -22.51 26.55 4.71
CA PRO A 440 -22.81 27.72 5.54
C PRO A 440 -22.65 27.47 7.03
N LYS A 441 -22.86 26.22 7.50
CA LYS A 441 -22.74 25.85 8.92
C LYS A 441 -21.35 25.45 9.33
N ARG A 442 -20.39 25.43 8.40
CA ARG A 442 -18.99 25.01 8.63
C ARG A 442 -18.90 23.66 9.33
N ALA A 443 -19.66 22.68 8.86
CA ALA A 443 -19.67 21.34 9.40
C ALA A 443 -18.38 20.55 9.07
N ILE A 444 -17.68 20.96 7.99
CA ILE A 444 -16.40 20.42 7.57
C ILE A 444 -15.30 21.37 8.07
N PRO A 445 -14.27 20.87 8.80
CA PRO A 445 -13.15 21.71 9.26
C PRO A 445 -12.28 22.18 8.09
N GLY A 446 -11.36 23.12 8.34
CA GLY A 446 -10.35 23.54 7.37
C GLY A 446 -9.35 22.41 7.07
N TYR A 447 -8.93 22.31 5.81
CA TYR A 447 -8.05 21.24 5.33
C TYR A 447 -6.79 21.81 4.67
N ASP A 448 -6.12 22.77 5.33
CA ASP A 448 -4.81 23.25 4.88
C ASP A 448 -3.86 22.08 4.65
N ALA A 449 -3.22 22.01 3.48
CA ALA A 449 -2.12 21.11 3.23
C ALA A 449 -0.92 21.53 4.07
N ILE A 450 -0.49 20.70 5.01
CA ILE A 450 0.58 21.00 5.99
C ILE A 450 1.76 20.08 5.79
N LEU A 451 2.97 20.64 5.86
CA LEU A 451 4.22 19.91 5.72
C LEU A 451 4.70 19.41 7.09
N LEU A 452 4.76 18.10 7.25
CA LEU A 452 5.14 17.42 8.50
C LEU A 452 6.50 16.74 8.35
N VAL A 453 7.36 16.92 9.34
CA VAL A 453 8.77 16.47 9.36
C VAL A 453 9.03 15.63 10.61
N ALA A 454 9.67 14.50 10.43
CA ALA A 454 10.04 13.56 11.50
C ALA A 454 11.07 14.16 12.47
N PRO A 455 11.21 13.60 13.69
CA PRO A 455 12.06 14.17 14.74
C PRO A 455 13.54 14.35 14.34
N ALA A 456 14.11 13.42 13.59
CA ALA A 456 15.52 13.45 13.21
C ALA A 456 15.82 14.52 12.14
N PRO A 457 15.15 14.56 10.96
CA PRO A 457 15.35 15.61 9.96
C PRO A 457 14.87 16.99 10.44
N ALA A 458 13.96 17.07 11.41
CA ALA A 458 13.56 18.34 12.02
C ALA A 458 14.70 19.09 12.75
N ARG A 459 15.81 18.40 13.04
CA ARG A 459 17.03 18.96 13.63
C ARG A 459 18.10 19.31 12.58
N ASP A 460 17.88 18.91 11.34
CA ASP A 460 18.79 19.17 10.23
C ASP A 460 18.43 20.50 9.55
N ALA A 461 19.27 21.53 9.77
CA ALA A 461 19.07 22.87 9.22
C ALA A 461 19.10 22.88 7.68
N ARG A 462 19.92 22.04 7.04
CA ARG A 462 20.03 21.90 5.59
C ARG A 462 18.75 21.29 5.02
N PHE A 463 18.24 20.26 5.68
CA PHE A 463 16.97 19.62 5.30
C PHE A 463 15.81 20.63 5.34
N LEU A 464 15.68 21.34 6.47
CA LEU A 464 14.62 22.33 6.64
C LEU A 464 14.76 23.50 5.64
N ALA A 465 15.98 23.95 5.35
CA ALA A 465 16.22 24.99 4.35
C ALA A 465 15.80 24.55 2.94
N ALA A 466 15.96 23.25 2.59
CA ALA A 466 15.56 22.71 1.31
C ALA A 466 14.05 22.74 1.09
N ILE A 467 13.25 22.43 2.12
CA ILE A 467 11.78 22.32 2.02
C ILE A 467 11.04 23.62 2.38
N ARG A 468 11.66 24.53 3.13
CA ARG A 468 11.07 25.81 3.56
C ARG A 468 10.46 26.64 2.41
N PRO A 469 11.06 26.71 1.20
CA PRO A 469 10.49 27.48 0.10
C PRO A 469 9.10 26.99 -0.38
N LEU A 470 8.67 25.78 0.00
CA LEU A 470 7.34 25.27 -0.31
C LEU A 470 6.22 25.87 0.55
N VAL A 471 6.57 26.35 1.74
CA VAL A 471 5.59 26.86 2.72
C VAL A 471 4.95 28.16 2.21
N GLY A 472 3.62 28.16 2.11
CA GLY A 472 2.81 29.29 1.66
C GLY A 472 2.91 29.60 0.16
N ARG A 473 3.54 28.74 -0.65
CA ARG A 473 3.89 29.05 -2.05
C ARG A 473 2.95 28.43 -3.10
N ILE A 474 2.16 27.45 -2.74
CA ILE A 474 1.34 26.71 -3.70
C ILE A 474 -0.09 27.30 -3.71
N PRO A 475 -0.50 28.11 -4.71
CA PRO A 475 -1.88 28.54 -4.84
C PRO A 475 -2.78 27.35 -5.21
N VAL A 476 -4.02 27.34 -4.73
CA VAL A 476 -4.98 26.25 -5.00
C VAL A 476 -5.19 26.02 -6.50
N ASP A 477 -5.21 27.09 -7.31
CA ASP A 477 -5.39 26.96 -8.75
C ASP A 477 -4.18 26.29 -9.45
N ALA A 478 -2.96 26.54 -8.95
CA ALA A 478 -1.76 25.85 -9.45
C ALA A 478 -1.81 24.37 -9.07
N MET A 479 -2.26 24.03 -7.85
CA MET A 479 -2.42 22.63 -7.43
C MET A 479 -3.52 21.92 -8.22
N ARG A 480 -4.67 22.54 -8.42
CA ARG A 480 -5.74 22.00 -9.28
C ARG A 480 -5.25 21.71 -10.71
N ALA A 481 -4.49 22.63 -11.29
CA ALA A 481 -3.95 22.45 -12.62
C ALA A 481 -2.90 21.32 -12.67
N ALA A 482 -2.08 21.13 -11.61
CA ALA A 482 -1.16 20.02 -11.51
C ALA A 482 -1.90 18.68 -11.35
N ASN A 483 -2.93 18.63 -10.49
CA ASN A 483 -3.79 17.45 -10.30
C ASN A 483 -4.46 17.05 -11.63
N LEU A 484 -5.02 18.03 -12.35
CA LEU A 484 -5.67 17.76 -13.63
C LEU A 484 -4.71 17.13 -14.64
N GLN A 485 -3.43 17.51 -14.67
CA GLN A 485 -2.45 16.92 -15.58
C GLN A 485 -2.24 15.43 -15.36
N VAL A 486 -2.38 14.98 -14.12
CA VAL A 486 -2.25 13.55 -13.74
C VAL A 486 -3.57 12.80 -13.91
N ASP A 487 -4.71 13.45 -13.61
CA ASP A 487 -6.01 12.78 -13.51
C ASP A 487 -6.85 12.83 -14.81
N ARG A 488 -6.51 13.72 -15.77
CA ARG A 488 -7.25 13.83 -17.04
C ARG A 488 -7.16 12.54 -17.87
N ALA A 489 -8.14 12.32 -18.75
CA ALA A 489 -8.22 11.11 -19.58
C ALA A 489 -7.13 11.08 -20.66
N ASP A 490 -6.93 12.23 -21.35
CA ASP A 490 -6.01 12.37 -22.48
C ASP A 490 -4.78 13.19 -22.10
N ASP A 491 -3.67 12.98 -22.80
CA ASP A 491 -2.39 13.70 -22.63
C ASP A 491 -1.96 13.77 -21.14
N LYS A 492 -2.07 12.63 -20.45
CA LYS A 492 -1.68 12.51 -19.04
C LYS A 492 -0.20 12.79 -18.84
N ARG A 493 0.10 13.48 -17.75
CA ARG A 493 1.46 13.63 -17.26
C ARG A 493 1.72 12.69 -16.07
N THR A 494 2.98 12.31 -15.92
CA THR A 494 3.38 11.59 -14.69
C THR A 494 3.42 12.54 -13.49
N PRO A 495 3.31 12.04 -12.24
CA PRO A 495 3.46 12.87 -11.05
C PRO A 495 4.77 13.67 -11.04
N GLU A 496 5.86 13.10 -11.57
CA GLU A 496 7.16 13.78 -11.69
C GLU A 496 7.11 14.97 -12.69
N GLN A 497 6.41 14.79 -13.82
CA GLN A 497 6.23 15.86 -14.80
C GLN A 497 5.33 16.97 -14.26
N ALA A 498 4.24 16.60 -13.56
CA ALA A 498 3.35 17.56 -12.93
C ALA A 498 4.04 18.31 -11.77
N ALA A 499 4.88 17.64 -10.99
CA ALA A 499 5.67 18.27 -9.93
C ALA A 499 6.68 19.28 -10.48
N ARG A 500 7.38 18.95 -11.55
CA ARG A 500 8.28 19.90 -12.24
C ARG A 500 7.53 21.11 -12.79
N TRP A 501 6.41 20.87 -13.46
CA TRP A 501 5.56 21.97 -13.94
C TRP A 501 5.06 22.86 -12.78
N LEU A 502 4.65 22.24 -11.66
CA LEU A 502 4.22 22.98 -10.47
C LEU A 502 5.37 23.81 -9.89
N ALA A 503 6.58 23.24 -9.79
CA ALA A 503 7.77 23.95 -9.33
C ALA A 503 8.06 25.21 -10.18
N GLU A 504 8.08 25.06 -11.51
CA GLU A 504 8.24 26.18 -12.44
C GLU A 504 7.15 27.25 -12.25
N ARG A 505 5.89 26.81 -12.11
CA ARG A 505 4.74 27.70 -11.97
C ARG A 505 4.78 28.53 -10.71
N ILE A 506 5.37 28.01 -9.61
CA ILE A 506 5.50 28.71 -8.33
C ILE A 506 6.87 29.35 -8.11
N GLY A 507 7.75 29.33 -9.12
CA GLY A 507 9.08 29.95 -9.10
C GLY A 507 10.10 29.23 -8.24
N LEU A 508 10.14 27.87 -8.29
CA LEU A 508 11.05 27.00 -7.50
C LEU A 508 11.92 26.11 -8.38
#